data_5368d12c53f0df5e00c0bde72d6e24f9
#
_entry.id   5368d12c53f0df5e00c0bde72d6e24f9
#
_cell.length_a   1.000
_cell.length_b   1.000
_cell.length_c   1.000
_cell.angle_alpha   90.00
_cell.angle_beta   90.00
_cell.angle_gamma   90.00
#
_symmetry.space_group_name_H-M   'P 1'
#
loop_
_entity.id
_entity.type
_entity.pdbx_description
1 polymer ?
#
loop_
_entity_poly.entity_id
_entity_poly.type
_entity_poly.pdbx_seq_one_letter_code
_entity_poly.pdbx_strand_id
1 'polypeptide(L)'
;MRKIIMAIIAFTAVMAFSGCNEEKSAAKKLVRTFLKENLADQDYRIMSFSQLDSTMLISDSVFLQMKAKAGSDVHFKKGFSLSDGAKPKTLMFIRVKYRTENDTVIHTFYFDEAVTQVLSFKEG
;
A
#
# COMPACT_ATOMS: atom_id res chain seq x y z
N MET A 1 23.60 25.27 5.60
CA MET A 1 23.29 25.01 4.18
C MET A 1 24.14 23.90 3.60
N ARG A 2 25.48 24.01 3.67
CA ARG A 2 26.33 22.95 3.14
C ARG A 2 26.11 21.60 3.80
N LYS A 3 25.93 21.59 5.12
CA LYS A 3 25.70 20.35 5.87
C LYS A 3 24.41 19.66 5.41
N ILE A 4 23.38 20.43 5.10
CA ILE A 4 22.13 19.90 4.63
C ILE A 4 22.31 19.26 3.27
N ILE A 5 23.06 19.90 2.37
CA ILE A 5 23.34 19.37 1.03
C ILE A 5 24.11 18.07 1.13
N MET A 6 25.11 18.01 1.99
CA MET A 6 25.89 16.80 2.20
C MET A 6 25.04 15.66 2.76
N ALA A 7 24.16 15.99 3.69
CA ALA A 7 23.25 14.99 4.25
C ALA A 7 22.32 14.41 3.18
N ILE A 8 21.82 15.25 2.28
CA ILE A 8 20.95 14.81 1.19
C ILE A 8 21.71 13.87 0.26
N ILE A 9 22.95 14.21 -0.08
CA ILE A 9 23.77 13.35 -0.94
C ILE A 9 24.02 12.00 -0.27
N ALA A 10 24.38 12.01 1.00
CA ALA A 10 24.60 10.77 1.75
C ALA A 10 23.33 9.90 1.80
N PHE A 11 22.20 10.54 2.01
CA PHE A 11 20.92 9.84 2.04
C PHE A 11 20.62 9.19 0.69
N THR A 12 20.84 9.90 -0.40
CA THR A 12 20.63 9.35 -1.74
C THR A 12 21.51 8.12 -1.98
N ALA A 13 22.76 8.17 -1.56
CA ALA A 13 23.66 7.03 -1.70
C ALA A 13 23.17 5.82 -0.91
N VAL A 14 22.68 6.03 0.31
CA VAL A 14 22.16 4.96 1.14
C VAL A 14 20.93 4.35 0.48
N MET A 15 20.05 5.16 -0.09
CA MET A 15 18.87 4.65 -0.79
C MET A 15 19.25 3.78 -1.98
N ALA A 16 20.32 4.10 -2.68
CA ALA A 16 20.76 3.29 -3.81
C ALA A 16 21.14 1.88 -3.39
N PHE A 17 21.68 1.70 -2.19
CA PHE A 17 22.05 0.38 -1.68
C PHE A 17 20.91 -0.39 -1.06
N SER A 18 19.97 0.29 -0.43
CA SER A 18 18.89 -0.34 0.32
C SER A 18 17.51 -0.10 -0.30
N GLY A 19 17.45 0.11 -1.62
CA GLY A 19 16.22 0.45 -2.32
C GLY A 19 15.07 -0.51 -2.05
N CYS A 20 15.31 -1.81 -2.09
CA CYS A 20 14.26 -2.81 -1.85
C CYS A 20 13.71 -2.73 -0.43
N ASN A 21 14.57 -2.54 0.57
CA ASN A 21 14.13 -2.40 1.96
C ASN A 21 13.39 -1.09 2.18
N GLU A 22 13.84 -0.02 1.52
CA GLU A 22 13.18 1.28 1.59
C GLU A 22 11.79 1.22 0.99
N GLU A 23 11.63 0.56 -0.16
CA GLU A 23 10.33 0.41 -0.80
C GLU A 23 9.39 -0.41 0.05
N LYS A 24 9.86 -1.50 0.64
CA LYS A 24 9.04 -2.31 1.53
C LYS A 24 8.62 -1.53 2.76
N SER A 25 9.53 -0.77 3.35
CA SER A 25 9.20 0.10 4.48
C SER A 25 8.16 1.16 4.12
N ALA A 26 8.29 1.75 2.93
CA ALA A 26 7.31 2.72 2.43
C ALA A 26 5.94 2.06 2.24
N ALA A 27 5.91 0.86 1.67
CA ALA A 27 4.67 0.12 1.47
C ALA A 27 3.98 -0.18 2.81
N LYS A 28 4.73 -0.66 3.80
CA LYS A 28 4.18 -0.92 5.13
C LYS A 28 3.60 0.35 5.76
N LYS A 29 4.31 1.46 5.63
CA LYS A 29 3.88 2.73 6.18
C LYS A 29 2.59 3.20 5.52
N LEU A 30 2.50 3.08 4.20
CA LEU A 30 1.29 3.43 3.46
C LEU A 30 0.11 2.57 3.91
N VAL A 31 0.31 1.26 4.07
CA VAL A 31 -0.75 0.37 4.54
C VAL A 31 -1.18 0.75 5.96
N ARG A 32 -0.24 0.98 6.86
CA ARG A 32 -0.58 1.37 8.23
C ARG A 32 -1.40 2.65 8.28
N THR A 33 -1.00 3.64 7.51
CA THR A 33 -1.74 4.91 7.43
C THR A 33 -3.12 4.70 6.83
N PHE A 34 -3.20 3.91 5.76
CA PHE A 34 -4.46 3.63 5.08
C PHE A 34 -5.46 2.93 6.01
N LEU A 35 -5.00 1.92 6.74
CA LEU A 35 -5.85 1.20 7.67
C LEU A 35 -6.28 2.10 8.84
N LYS A 36 -5.36 2.88 9.36
CA LYS A 36 -5.67 3.81 10.46
C LYS A 36 -6.74 4.81 10.07
N GLU A 37 -6.70 5.30 8.86
CA GLU A 37 -7.63 6.33 8.40
C GLU A 37 -8.95 5.77 7.92
N ASN A 38 -8.97 4.55 7.39
CA ASN A 38 -10.13 4.05 6.64
C ASN A 38 -10.83 2.84 7.21
N LEU A 39 -10.22 2.07 8.11
CA LEU A 39 -10.92 0.94 8.72
C LEU A 39 -12.07 1.41 9.61
N ALA A 40 -13.21 0.73 9.47
CA ALA A 40 -14.37 1.01 10.32
C ALA A 40 -14.08 0.64 11.78
N ASP A 41 -13.42 -0.50 11.98
CA ASP A 41 -13.03 -0.96 13.30
C ASP A 41 -11.62 -0.46 13.60
N GLN A 42 -11.51 0.46 14.57
CA GLN A 42 -10.23 1.04 14.95
C GLN A 42 -9.46 0.17 15.95
N ASP A 43 -10.09 -0.89 16.43
CA ASP A 43 -9.46 -1.86 17.33
C ASP A 43 -8.93 -3.03 16.50
N TYR A 44 -7.93 -2.76 15.68
CA TYR A 44 -7.32 -3.75 14.80
C TYR A 44 -5.84 -3.91 15.10
N ARG A 45 -5.29 -5.03 14.66
CA ARG A 45 -3.87 -5.31 14.83
C ARG A 45 -3.30 -5.96 13.58
N ILE A 46 -2.23 -5.41 13.03
CA ILE A 46 -1.54 -5.98 11.89
C ILE A 46 -0.71 -7.17 12.38
N MET A 47 -0.89 -8.32 11.74
CA MET A 47 -0.21 -9.56 12.11
C MET A 47 1.04 -9.80 11.27
N SER A 48 0.97 -9.58 9.97
CA SER A 48 2.11 -9.84 9.11
C SER A 48 2.00 -9.10 7.77
N PHE A 49 3.15 -8.91 7.15
CA PHE A 49 3.27 -8.40 5.78
C PHE A 49 4.02 -9.42 4.95
N SER A 50 3.63 -9.60 3.70
CA SER A 50 4.38 -10.41 2.75
C SER A 50 5.59 -9.63 2.22
N GLN A 51 6.33 -10.23 1.29
CA GLN A 51 7.32 -9.51 0.53
C GLN A 51 6.63 -8.50 -0.39
N LEU A 52 7.30 -7.39 -0.64
CA LEU A 52 6.86 -6.45 -1.67
C LEU A 52 7.26 -7.02 -3.02
N ASP A 53 6.34 -7.03 -3.96
CA ASP A 53 6.56 -7.59 -5.28
C ASP A 53 5.90 -6.69 -6.32
N SER A 54 6.04 -7.03 -7.59
CA SER A 54 5.50 -6.24 -8.68
C SER A 54 4.76 -7.12 -9.68
N THR A 55 3.82 -6.52 -10.41
CA THR A 55 3.09 -7.22 -11.45
C THR A 55 2.75 -6.29 -12.59
N MET A 56 2.77 -6.83 -13.82
CA MET A 56 2.28 -6.15 -15.02
C MET A 56 1.08 -6.88 -15.60
N LEU A 57 0.56 -7.87 -14.87
CA LEU A 57 -0.46 -8.77 -15.40
C LEU A 57 -1.89 -8.31 -15.13
N ILE A 58 -2.08 -7.23 -14.40
CA ILE A 58 -3.41 -6.71 -14.10
C ILE A 58 -3.85 -5.77 -15.21
N SER A 59 -4.91 -6.15 -15.91
CA SER A 59 -5.46 -5.31 -16.99
C SER A 59 -6.20 -4.11 -16.41
N ASP A 60 -6.46 -3.14 -17.28
CA ASP A 60 -7.23 -1.95 -16.87
C ASP A 60 -8.62 -2.31 -16.38
N SER A 61 -9.28 -3.26 -17.05
CA SER A 61 -10.62 -3.66 -16.64
C SER A 61 -10.62 -4.38 -15.29
N VAL A 62 -9.63 -5.23 -15.04
CA VAL A 62 -9.48 -5.89 -13.74
C VAL A 62 -9.20 -4.88 -12.65
N PHE A 63 -8.38 -3.88 -12.95
CA PHE A 63 -8.06 -2.83 -11.99
C PHE A 63 -9.30 -2.02 -11.61
N LEU A 64 -10.14 -1.68 -12.59
CA LEU A 64 -11.40 -0.96 -12.33
C LEU A 64 -12.36 -1.80 -11.49
N GLN A 65 -12.46 -3.09 -11.77
CA GLN A 65 -13.28 -4.00 -10.98
C GLN A 65 -12.77 -4.09 -9.54
N MET A 66 -11.46 -4.14 -9.39
CA MET A 66 -10.82 -4.18 -8.08
C MET A 66 -11.16 -2.94 -7.26
N LYS A 67 -11.09 -1.76 -7.88
CA LYS A 67 -11.46 -0.50 -7.23
C LYS A 67 -12.93 -0.49 -6.80
N ALA A 68 -13.80 -0.99 -7.65
CA ALA A 68 -15.23 -1.06 -7.35
C ALA A 68 -15.50 -1.97 -6.16
N LYS A 69 -14.86 -3.14 -6.12
CA LYS A 69 -15.00 -4.06 -4.98
C LYS A 69 -14.42 -3.47 -3.70
N ALA A 70 -13.27 -2.80 -3.82
CA ALA A 70 -12.64 -2.17 -2.66
C ALA A 70 -13.55 -1.12 -2.05
N GLY A 71 -14.23 -0.34 -2.89
CA GLY A 71 -15.15 0.70 -2.43
C GLY A 71 -16.36 0.16 -1.66
N SER A 72 -16.69 -1.11 -1.83
CA SER A 72 -17.80 -1.74 -1.13
C SER A 72 -17.35 -2.72 -0.05
N ASP A 73 -16.08 -2.74 0.30
CA ASP A 73 -15.55 -3.65 1.33
C ASP A 73 -16.11 -3.27 2.70
N VAL A 74 -16.69 -4.26 3.38
CA VAL A 74 -17.40 -4.04 4.64
C VAL A 74 -16.48 -3.68 5.80
N HIS A 75 -15.19 -3.93 5.69
CA HIS A 75 -14.22 -3.64 6.74
C HIS A 75 -13.87 -2.16 6.82
N PHE A 76 -14.21 -1.38 5.79
CA PHE A 76 -13.84 0.03 5.71
C PHE A 76 -15.01 0.93 5.97
N LYS A 77 -14.71 2.17 6.39
CA LYS A 77 -15.73 3.18 6.65
C LYS A 77 -16.54 3.46 5.40
N LYS A 78 -17.83 3.71 5.58
CA LYS A 78 -18.66 4.15 4.46
C LYS A 78 -18.14 5.48 3.93
N GLY A 79 -18.07 5.58 2.62
CA GLY A 79 -17.64 6.82 1.99
C GLY A 79 -16.15 7.02 1.91
N PHE A 80 -15.33 6.04 2.36
CA PHE A 80 -13.90 6.16 2.12
C PHE A 80 -13.64 6.15 0.61
N SER A 81 -12.60 6.80 0.20
CA SER A 81 -12.27 6.88 -1.22
C SER A 81 -10.83 6.43 -1.49
N LEU A 82 -10.65 5.82 -2.65
CA LEU A 82 -9.34 5.46 -3.14
C LEU A 82 -8.81 6.60 -4.00
N SER A 83 -7.50 6.61 -4.23
CA SER A 83 -6.88 7.56 -5.13
C SER A 83 -7.47 7.44 -6.54
N ASP A 84 -7.65 8.58 -7.21
CA ASP A 84 -8.12 8.62 -8.60
C ASP A 84 -7.01 8.35 -9.60
N GLY A 85 -5.83 7.99 -9.15
CA GLY A 85 -4.70 7.74 -10.02
C GLY A 85 -4.99 6.65 -11.04
N ALA A 86 -4.53 6.86 -12.26
CA ALA A 86 -4.63 5.87 -13.32
C ALA A 86 -3.72 4.67 -13.00
N LYS A 87 -4.10 3.50 -13.54
CA LYS A 87 -3.28 2.31 -13.36
C LYS A 87 -1.96 2.48 -14.09
N PRO A 88 -0.82 2.39 -13.38
CA PRO A 88 0.48 2.36 -14.07
C PRO A 88 0.69 1.03 -14.77
N LYS A 89 1.70 0.96 -15.62
CA LYS A 89 2.05 -0.27 -16.31
C LYS A 89 2.46 -1.34 -15.31
N THR A 90 3.23 -0.97 -14.32
CA THR A 90 3.68 -1.87 -13.25
C THR A 90 3.04 -1.46 -11.94
N LEU A 91 2.40 -2.42 -11.29
CA LEU A 91 1.86 -2.23 -9.94
C LEU A 91 2.76 -2.93 -8.94
N MET A 92 3.07 -2.24 -7.87
CA MET A 92 3.72 -2.87 -6.71
C MET A 92 2.63 -3.37 -5.78
N PHE A 93 2.88 -4.47 -5.09
CA PHE A 93 1.89 -4.99 -4.16
C PHE A 93 2.51 -5.66 -2.95
N ILE A 94 1.74 -5.64 -1.85
CA ILE A 94 2.10 -6.32 -0.62
C ILE A 94 0.82 -6.91 -0.02
N ARG A 95 0.92 -8.12 0.51
CA ARG A 95 -0.20 -8.76 1.18
C ARG A 95 -0.09 -8.50 2.68
N VAL A 96 -1.20 -8.14 3.28
CA VAL A 96 -1.27 -7.80 4.70
C VAL A 96 -2.30 -8.68 5.38
N LYS A 97 -1.90 -9.28 6.49
CA LYS A 97 -2.82 -10.01 7.35
C LYS A 97 -3.02 -9.20 8.62
N TYR A 98 -4.26 -8.91 8.94
CA TYR A 98 -4.58 -8.16 10.15
C TYR A 98 -5.83 -8.72 10.79
N ARG A 99 -5.99 -8.42 12.06
CA ARG A 99 -7.11 -8.89 12.85
C ARG A 99 -7.94 -7.72 13.32
N THR A 100 -9.24 -7.80 13.08
CA THR A 100 -10.22 -6.88 13.68
C THR A 100 -10.82 -7.56 14.90
N GLU A 101 -11.77 -6.93 15.53
CA GLU A 101 -12.43 -7.50 16.70
C GLU A 101 -13.04 -8.87 16.39
N ASN A 102 -13.63 -9.03 15.22
CA ASN A 102 -14.38 -10.24 14.87
C ASN A 102 -13.73 -11.12 13.81
N ASP A 103 -12.80 -10.57 13.02
CA ASP A 103 -12.29 -11.25 11.83
C ASP A 103 -10.78 -11.22 11.73
N THR A 104 -10.24 -12.25 11.08
CA THR A 104 -8.89 -12.20 10.53
C THR A 104 -9.03 -11.92 9.05
N VAL A 105 -8.38 -10.86 8.57
CA VAL A 105 -8.55 -10.34 7.22
C VAL A 105 -7.23 -10.38 6.49
N ILE A 106 -7.26 -10.78 5.23
CA ILE A 106 -6.10 -10.70 4.34
C ILE A 106 -6.47 -9.82 3.17
N HIS A 107 -5.69 -8.76 2.97
CA HIS A 107 -5.83 -7.88 1.82
C HIS A 107 -4.51 -7.75 1.10
N THR A 108 -4.56 -7.69 -0.23
CA THR A 108 -3.41 -7.33 -1.06
C THR A 108 -3.57 -5.88 -1.46
N PHE A 109 -2.59 -5.05 -1.10
CA PHE A 109 -2.59 -3.63 -1.42
C PHE A 109 -1.71 -3.37 -2.63
N TYR A 110 -2.20 -2.56 -3.54
CA TYR A 110 -1.51 -2.20 -4.78
C TYR A 110 -1.12 -0.75 -4.76
N PHE A 111 0.10 -0.48 -5.20
CA PHE A 111 0.71 0.84 -5.19
C PHE A 111 1.19 1.23 -6.58
N ASP A 112 1.44 2.51 -6.75
CA ASP A 112 2.18 2.99 -7.92
C ASP A 112 3.61 2.45 -7.89
N GLU A 113 4.32 2.60 -9.01
CA GLU A 113 5.66 2.02 -9.16
C GLU A 113 6.66 2.56 -8.13
N ALA A 114 6.54 3.84 -7.79
CA ALA A 114 7.41 4.48 -6.81
C ALA A 114 7.00 4.22 -5.36
N VAL A 115 5.91 3.51 -5.13
CA VAL A 115 5.35 3.21 -3.80
C VAL A 115 5.11 4.50 -3.00
N THR A 116 4.35 5.40 -3.61
CA THR A 116 4.01 6.67 -2.99
C THR A 116 2.57 6.76 -2.53
N GLN A 117 1.69 5.91 -3.06
CA GLN A 117 0.28 5.94 -2.71
C GLN A 117 -0.38 4.57 -2.92
N VAL A 118 -1.40 4.30 -2.14
CA VAL A 118 -2.26 3.12 -2.32
C VAL A 118 -3.23 3.43 -3.46
N LEU A 119 -3.21 2.60 -4.50
CA LEU A 119 -4.11 2.77 -5.63
C LEU A 119 -5.36 1.92 -5.51
N SER A 120 -5.24 0.73 -4.94
CA SER A 120 -6.37 -0.16 -4.74
C SER A 120 -5.97 -1.29 -3.80
N PHE A 121 -6.93 -2.13 -3.46
CA PHE A 121 -6.65 -3.37 -2.74
C PHE A 121 -7.70 -4.40 -3.12
N LYS A 122 -7.42 -5.65 -2.79
CA LYS A 122 -8.38 -6.73 -2.97
C LYS A 122 -8.29 -7.68 -1.79
N GLU A 123 -9.36 -8.44 -1.57
CA GLU A 123 -9.39 -9.48 -0.57
C GLU A 123 -8.54 -10.67 -1.03
N GLY A 124 -7.75 -11.21 -0.11
CA GLY A 124 -6.92 -12.38 -0.38
C GLY A 124 -5.46 -12.13 -0.74
#